data_c1781db90be7a70cb85931c43163a296
#
_entry.id   c1781db90be7a70cb85931c43163a296
#
_cell.length_a   1.000
_cell.length_b   1.000
_cell.length_c   1.000
_cell.angle_alpha   90.00
_cell.angle_beta   90.00
_cell.angle_gamma   90.00
#
_symmetry.space_group_name_H-M   'P 1'
#
loop_
_entity.id
_entity.type
_entity.pdbx_description
1 polymer ?
#
loop_
_entity_poly.entity_id
_entity_poly.type
_entity_poly.pdbx_seq_one_letter_code
_entity_poly.pdbx_strand_id
1 'polypeptide(L)'
;MPLLEDFDFALGDQLLKQVDADLFKKGMRQLTAGVTIVTTAIGNERRGLTATAVCSLSSEPPTLLACVNREAGAHDPTLQSRVFCVNLLAAHHRDLAALFANPDKVEERFDSGEWGVLESGAPVLMDSLASFD
;
A
#
# COMPACT_ATOMS: atom_id res chain seq x y z
N MET A 1 -3.85 15.32 19.68
CA MET A 1 -4.49 14.01 19.52
C MET A 1 -3.56 12.99 20.17
N PRO A 2 -3.97 12.36 21.29
CA PRO A 2 -3.11 11.37 21.91
C PRO A 2 -2.86 10.23 20.92
N LEU A 3 -1.61 9.82 20.82
CA LEU A 3 -1.20 8.67 20.03
C LEU A 3 -1.89 7.43 20.62
N LEU A 4 -2.23 6.47 19.80
CA LEU A 4 -2.88 5.20 20.15
C LEU A 4 -2.10 4.34 21.20
N GLU A 5 -0.99 4.84 21.68
CA GLU A 5 -0.14 4.21 22.70
C GLU A 5 -0.79 4.15 24.10
N ASP A 6 -1.84 4.97 24.34
CA ASP A 6 -2.56 5.03 25.63
C ASP A 6 -3.94 4.33 25.58
N PHE A 7 -4.25 3.57 24.52
CA PHE A 7 -5.49 2.79 24.46
C PHE A 7 -5.29 1.45 25.18
N ASP A 8 -5.33 1.50 26.52
CA ASP A 8 -5.56 0.31 27.35
C ASP A 8 -6.98 -0.19 27.10
N PHE A 9 -7.12 -1.20 26.25
CA PHE A 9 -8.38 -1.91 26.09
C PHE A 9 -8.59 -2.82 27.28
N ALA A 10 -8.99 -2.23 28.43
CA ALA A 10 -9.45 -2.98 29.58
C ALA A 10 -10.92 -3.34 29.42
N LEU A 11 -11.22 -4.55 28.97
CA LEU A 11 -12.52 -5.19 29.16
C LEU A 11 -12.55 -5.79 30.57
N GLY A 12 -12.92 -4.98 31.58
CA GLY A 12 -12.90 -5.38 32.98
C GLY A 12 -11.48 -5.53 33.53
N ASP A 13 -11.33 -6.04 34.75
CA ASP A 13 -10.05 -6.19 35.47
C ASP A 13 -9.07 -7.23 34.85
N GLN A 14 -9.28 -7.69 33.61
CA GLN A 14 -8.39 -8.60 32.90
C GLN A 14 -7.75 -7.91 31.70
N LEU A 15 -6.47 -7.62 31.79
CA LEU A 15 -5.62 -7.27 30.65
C LEU A 15 -5.60 -8.47 29.69
N LEU A 16 -6.17 -8.30 28.49
CA LEU A 16 -6.07 -9.31 27.44
C LEU A 16 -4.62 -9.43 27.01
N LYS A 17 -4.07 -10.64 27.07
CA LYS A 17 -2.72 -10.91 26.61
C LYS A 17 -2.61 -10.66 25.12
N GLN A 18 -1.71 -9.75 24.72
CA GLN A 18 -1.43 -9.53 23.30
C GLN A 18 -0.86 -10.80 22.67
N VAL A 19 -1.24 -11.05 21.43
CA VAL A 19 -0.69 -12.14 20.63
C VAL A 19 0.75 -11.81 20.22
N ASP A 20 1.58 -12.83 20.19
CA ASP A 20 2.95 -12.72 19.69
C ASP A 20 2.99 -12.30 18.20
N ALA A 21 3.92 -11.41 17.84
CA ALA A 21 4.03 -10.86 16.50
C ALA A 21 4.25 -11.91 15.40
N ASP A 22 5.00 -13.00 15.72
CA ASP A 22 5.26 -14.05 14.75
C ASP A 22 4.05 -14.95 14.55
N LEU A 23 3.26 -15.19 15.60
CA LEU A 23 1.99 -15.89 15.52
C LEU A 23 0.96 -15.06 14.72
N PHE A 24 0.91 -13.74 14.94
CA PHE A 24 0.09 -12.83 14.14
C PHE A 24 0.46 -12.88 12.66
N LYS A 25 1.75 -12.76 12.32
CA LYS A 25 2.24 -12.86 10.94
C LYS A 25 1.89 -14.21 10.31
N LYS A 26 1.99 -15.30 11.07
CA LYS A 26 1.59 -16.64 10.62
C LYS A 26 0.11 -16.69 10.24
N GLY A 27 -0.75 -16.12 11.07
CA GLY A 27 -2.18 -15.99 10.79
C GLY A 27 -2.44 -15.15 9.53
N MET A 28 -1.82 -13.98 9.42
CA MET A 28 -1.99 -13.07 8.29
C MET A 28 -1.54 -13.69 6.94
N ARG A 29 -0.58 -14.60 6.95
CA ARG A 29 -0.17 -15.34 5.74
C ARG A 29 -1.25 -16.28 5.20
N GLN A 30 -2.24 -16.64 6.00
CA GLN A 30 -3.39 -17.45 5.55
C GLN A 30 -4.47 -16.59 4.88
N LEU A 31 -4.44 -15.28 5.07
CA LEU A 31 -5.37 -14.36 4.44
C LEU A 31 -4.90 -14.06 3.01
N THR A 32 -5.63 -14.60 2.04
CA THR A 32 -5.38 -14.32 0.62
C THR A 32 -5.83 -12.92 0.27
N ALA A 33 -4.95 -12.13 -0.32
CA ALA A 33 -5.23 -10.79 -0.82
C ALA A 33 -4.58 -10.57 -2.18
N GLY A 34 -5.16 -9.71 -2.99
CA GLY A 34 -4.52 -9.23 -4.21
C GLY A 34 -3.26 -8.44 -3.88
N VAL A 35 -2.23 -8.60 -4.71
CA VAL A 35 -1.00 -7.80 -4.59
C VAL A 35 -1.14 -6.58 -5.47
N THR A 36 -0.86 -5.42 -4.91
CA THR A 36 -0.93 -4.14 -5.62
C THR A 36 0.38 -3.37 -5.51
N ILE A 37 0.61 -2.47 -6.45
CA ILE A 37 1.58 -1.38 -6.30
C ILE A 37 0.78 -0.08 -6.17
N VAL A 38 0.94 0.57 -5.04
CA VAL A 38 0.39 1.92 -4.80
C VAL A 38 1.45 2.93 -5.19
N THR A 39 1.09 3.85 -6.07
CA THR A 39 2.00 4.85 -6.65
C THR A 39 1.50 6.26 -6.40
N THR A 40 2.42 7.19 -6.35
CA THR A 40 2.16 8.64 -6.29
C THR A 40 3.27 9.40 -7.02
N ALA A 41 3.03 10.67 -7.32
CA ALA A 41 4.04 11.55 -7.87
C ALA A 41 3.92 12.97 -7.33
N ILE A 42 5.07 13.64 -7.16
CA ILE A 42 5.19 15.06 -6.88
C ILE A 42 6.09 15.66 -7.95
N GLY A 43 5.53 16.45 -8.86
CA GLY A 43 6.28 16.92 -10.04
C GLY A 43 6.81 15.74 -10.85
N ASN A 44 8.12 15.66 -11.01
CA ASN A 44 8.78 14.56 -11.73
C ASN A 44 9.23 13.40 -10.83
N GLU A 45 9.03 13.52 -9.54
CA GLU A 45 9.43 12.50 -8.56
C GLU A 45 8.32 11.46 -8.37
N ARG A 46 8.59 10.23 -8.80
CA ARG A 46 7.69 9.09 -8.66
C ARG A 46 8.03 8.29 -7.42
N ARG A 47 7.00 7.88 -6.67
CA ARG A 47 7.14 6.99 -5.52
C ARG A 47 6.08 5.90 -5.57
N GLY A 48 6.37 4.77 -4.97
CA GLY A 48 5.42 3.66 -4.90
C GLY A 48 5.90 2.58 -3.95
N LEU A 49 5.00 1.70 -3.56
CA LEU A 49 5.27 0.56 -2.69
C LEU A 49 4.33 -0.60 -3.04
N THR A 50 4.78 -1.81 -2.76
CA THR A 50 3.92 -3.00 -2.81
C THR A 50 3.03 -3.04 -1.57
N ALA A 51 1.74 -3.22 -1.78
CA ALA A 51 0.75 -3.31 -0.71
C ALA A 51 -0.28 -4.40 -1.00
N THR A 52 -0.74 -5.05 0.07
CA THR A 52 -1.89 -5.98 0.05
C THR A 52 -3.07 -5.43 0.85
N ALA A 53 -2.85 -4.39 1.65
CA ALA A 53 -3.87 -3.77 2.49
C ALA A 53 -4.68 -2.73 1.69
N VAL A 54 -5.44 -3.22 0.72
CA VAL A 54 -6.33 -2.45 -0.16
C VAL A 54 -7.70 -3.09 -0.17
N CYS A 55 -8.74 -2.29 -0.05
CA CYS A 55 -10.12 -2.76 -0.14
C CYS A 55 -11.05 -1.69 -0.69
N SER A 56 -12.22 -2.12 -1.18
CA SER A 56 -13.33 -1.21 -1.47
C SER A 56 -13.91 -0.67 -0.18
N LEU A 57 -14.13 0.64 -0.11
CA LEU A 57 -14.82 1.30 1.00
C LEU A 57 -16.29 1.55 0.66
N SER A 58 -16.58 2.00 -0.56
CA SER A 58 -17.93 2.30 -1.04
C SER A 58 -18.01 2.13 -2.55
N SER A 59 -19.17 1.75 -3.06
CA SER A 59 -19.45 1.71 -4.49
C SER A 59 -20.13 3.00 -4.98
N GLU A 60 -20.75 3.77 -4.06
CA GLU A 60 -21.44 5.03 -4.38
C GLU A 60 -21.26 6.04 -3.24
N PRO A 61 -20.39 7.04 -3.39
CA PRO A 61 -19.46 7.19 -4.51
C PRO A 61 -18.38 6.08 -4.54
N PRO A 62 -17.82 5.77 -5.71
CA PRO A 62 -16.73 4.79 -5.82
C PRO A 62 -15.54 5.23 -4.98
N THR A 63 -15.20 4.45 -3.97
CA THR A 63 -14.15 4.79 -3.01
C THR A 63 -13.37 3.56 -2.61
N LEU A 64 -12.06 3.71 -2.60
CA LEU A 64 -11.10 2.67 -2.27
C LEU A 64 -10.27 3.12 -1.05
N LEU A 65 -9.92 2.18 -0.21
CA LEU A 65 -9.03 2.37 0.93
C LEU A 65 -7.71 1.62 0.70
N ALA A 66 -6.61 2.32 0.88
CA ALA A 66 -5.27 1.73 0.90
C ALA A 66 -4.55 2.12 2.19
N CYS A 67 -3.95 1.14 2.87
CA CYS A 67 -3.13 1.39 4.05
C CYS A 67 -1.65 1.49 3.65
N VAL A 68 -1.02 2.61 3.95
CA VAL A 68 0.39 2.87 3.66
C VAL A 68 1.15 3.01 4.97
N ASN A 69 2.22 2.24 5.14
CA ASN A 69 3.08 2.35 6.32
C ASN A 69 3.73 3.74 6.38
N ARG A 70 3.71 4.35 7.55
CA ARG A 70 4.32 5.66 7.82
C ARG A 70 5.81 5.73 7.47
N GLU A 71 6.51 4.62 7.64
CA GLU A 71 7.95 4.52 7.37
C GLU A 71 8.25 4.23 5.89
N ALA A 72 7.23 3.97 5.07
CA ALA A 72 7.43 3.75 3.64
C ALA A 72 7.79 5.07 2.94
N GLY A 73 8.77 5.04 2.04
CA GLY A 73 9.22 6.21 1.28
C GLY A 73 8.15 6.85 0.38
N ALA A 74 7.02 6.17 0.16
CA ALA A 74 5.87 6.72 -0.56
C ALA A 74 4.85 7.41 0.35
N HIS A 75 4.95 7.28 1.69
CA HIS A 75 3.94 7.81 2.62
C HIS A 75 3.85 9.35 2.55
N ASP A 76 4.93 10.05 2.86
CA ASP A 76 4.93 11.52 2.88
C ASP A 76 4.67 12.13 1.49
N PRO A 77 5.26 11.61 0.39
CA PRO A 77 4.89 12.03 -0.95
C PRO A 77 3.39 11.88 -1.25
N THR A 78 2.74 10.78 -0.82
CA THR A 78 1.30 10.60 -1.01
C THR A 78 0.49 11.65 -0.24
N LEU A 79 0.87 11.96 1.00
CA LEU A 79 0.20 13.01 1.78
C LEU A 79 0.37 14.40 1.18
N GLN A 80 1.53 14.69 0.61
CA GLN A 80 1.82 15.97 -0.01
C GLN A 80 1.10 16.14 -1.36
N SER A 81 1.16 15.12 -2.22
CA SER A 81 0.51 15.14 -3.53
C SER A 81 -1.00 15.06 -3.44
N ARG A 82 -1.53 14.36 -2.42
CA ARG A 82 -2.94 14.03 -2.21
C ARG A 82 -3.56 13.21 -3.34
N VAL A 83 -2.72 12.55 -4.12
CA VAL A 83 -3.13 11.63 -5.18
C VAL A 83 -2.36 10.34 -5.07
N PHE A 84 -2.99 9.24 -5.45
CA PHE A 84 -2.33 7.94 -5.61
C PHE A 84 -3.11 7.08 -6.60
N CYS A 85 -2.40 6.16 -7.22
CA CYS A 85 -3.00 5.13 -8.05
C CYS A 85 -2.72 3.75 -7.44
N VAL A 86 -3.71 2.87 -7.47
CA VAL A 86 -3.57 1.47 -7.05
C VAL A 86 -3.56 0.59 -8.30
N ASN A 87 -2.43 -0.07 -8.55
CA ASN A 87 -2.23 -0.96 -9.68
C ASN A 87 -2.33 -2.41 -9.21
N LEU A 88 -3.38 -3.14 -9.60
CA LEU A 88 -3.57 -4.55 -9.27
C LEU A 88 -2.69 -5.43 -10.16
N LEU A 89 -1.82 -6.21 -9.54
CA LEU A 89 -0.79 -6.98 -10.24
C LEU A 89 -1.29 -8.31 -10.76
N ALA A 90 -0.85 -8.68 -11.96
CA ALA A 90 -0.97 -10.02 -12.50
C ALA A 90 0.17 -10.93 -12.01
N ALA A 91 0.05 -12.24 -12.24
CA ALA A 91 1.04 -13.22 -11.78
C ALA A 91 2.45 -12.99 -12.36
N HIS A 92 2.57 -12.44 -13.57
CA HIS A 92 3.87 -12.15 -14.18
C HIS A 92 4.59 -10.93 -13.57
N HIS A 93 3.92 -10.11 -12.73
CA HIS A 93 4.50 -8.98 -12.04
C HIS A 93 5.21 -9.35 -10.72
N ARG A 94 5.47 -10.62 -10.48
CA ARG A 94 6.09 -11.07 -9.21
C ARG A 94 7.39 -10.36 -8.89
N ASP A 95 8.28 -10.22 -9.88
CA ASP A 95 9.58 -9.56 -9.69
C ASP A 95 9.42 -8.06 -9.47
N LEU A 96 8.46 -7.44 -10.15
CA LEU A 96 8.11 -6.04 -9.94
C LEU A 96 7.56 -5.81 -8.53
N ALA A 97 6.68 -6.69 -8.03
CA ALA A 97 6.18 -6.64 -6.67
C ALA A 97 7.31 -6.74 -5.63
N ALA A 98 8.27 -7.64 -5.85
CA ALA A 98 9.44 -7.79 -4.99
C ALA A 98 10.34 -6.54 -5.00
N LEU A 99 10.52 -5.92 -6.16
CA LEU A 99 11.28 -4.68 -6.32
C LEU A 99 10.64 -3.52 -5.53
N PHE A 100 9.32 -3.32 -5.65
CA PHE A 100 8.61 -2.27 -4.93
C PHE A 100 8.46 -2.54 -3.42
N ALA A 101 8.64 -3.79 -2.98
CA ALA A 101 8.66 -4.15 -1.57
C ALA A 101 10.03 -3.96 -0.92
N ASN A 102 11.11 -3.85 -1.72
CA ASN A 102 12.48 -3.74 -1.21
C ASN A 102 12.81 -2.28 -0.85
N PRO A 103 13.11 -1.98 0.44
CA PRO A 103 13.44 -0.62 0.87
C PRO A 103 14.79 -0.11 0.34
N ASP A 104 15.71 -1.01 -0.02
CA ASP A 104 17.04 -0.64 -0.52
C ASP A 104 17.05 -0.29 -2.01
N LYS A 105 15.94 -0.53 -2.73
CA LYS A 105 15.83 -0.37 -4.18
C LYS A 105 14.83 0.69 -4.62
N VAL A 106 14.65 1.73 -3.81
CA VAL A 106 13.64 2.76 -4.06
C VAL A 106 13.85 3.47 -5.41
N GLU A 107 15.09 3.76 -5.75
CA GLU A 107 15.42 4.51 -6.97
C GLU A 107 15.28 3.66 -8.25
N GLU A 108 15.38 2.34 -8.14
CA GLU A 108 15.28 1.41 -9.28
C GLU A 108 13.82 1.04 -9.64
N ARG A 109 12.85 1.38 -8.78
CA ARG A 109 11.47 0.84 -8.86
C ARG A 109 10.79 1.11 -10.19
N PHE A 110 11.00 2.27 -10.77
CA PHE A 110 10.36 2.67 -12.03
C PHE A 110 11.21 2.42 -13.28
N ASP A 111 12.38 1.77 -13.15
CA ASP A 111 13.20 1.36 -14.28
C ASP A 111 12.65 0.09 -14.95
N SER A 112 11.79 -0.65 -14.23
CA SER A 112 11.12 -1.85 -14.73
C SER A 112 9.61 -1.61 -14.86
N GLY A 113 8.99 -2.29 -15.84
CA GLY A 113 7.57 -2.11 -16.16
C GLY A 113 7.33 -0.95 -17.14
N GLU A 114 6.15 -0.91 -17.71
CA GLU A 114 5.69 0.18 -18.57
C GLU A 114 4.74 1.08 -17.78
N TRP A 115 5.16 2.31 -17.55
CA TRP A 115 4.45 3.28 -16.72
C TRP A 115 3.89 4.43 -17.55
N GLY A 116 2.60 4.67 -17.39
CA GLY A 116 1.90 5.84 -17.92
C GLY A 116 1.33 6.71 -16.80
N VAL A 117 0.46 7.63 -17.17
CA VAL A 117 -0.32 8.48 -16.25
C VAL A 117 -1.75 8.61 -16.76
N LEU A 118 -2.71 8.77 -15.84
CA LEU A 118 -4.10 9.10 -16.12
C LEU A 118 -4.44 10.49 -15.52
N GLU A 119 -5.62 10.66 -14.98
CA GLU A 119 -6.12 11.96 -14.52
C GLU A 119 -5.36 12.55 -13.32
N SER A 120 -5.00 11.73 -12.33
CA SER A 120 -4.33 12.21 -11.11
C SER A 120 -2.85 12.58 -11.35
N GLY A 121 -2.23 12.03 -12.39
CA GLY A 121 -0.80 12.14 -12.64
C GLY A 121 0.05 11.14 -11.84
N ALA A 122 -0.55 10.31 -10.99
CA ALA A 122 0.15 9.21 -10.35
C ALA A 122 0.56 8.15 -11.40
N PRO A 123 1.72 7.47 -11.23
CA PRO A 123 2.14 6.44 -12.18
C PRO A 123 1.16 5.27 -12.28
N VAL A 124 0.80 4.90 -13.50
CA VAL A 124 -0.09 3.78 -13.83
C VAL A 124 0.71 2.70 -14.52
N LEU A 125 0.66 1.47 -14.02
CA LEU A 125 1.26 0.29 -14.65
C LEU A 125 0.35 -0.17 -15.81
N MET A 126 0.84 -0.04 -17.04
CA MET A 126 0.02 -0.17 -18.26
C MET A 126 -0.53 -1.56 -18.51
N ASP A 127 0.15 -2.61 -18.03
CA ASP A 127 -0.27 -4.01 -18.17
C ASP A 127 -0.79 -4.61 -16.84
N SER A 128 -1.17 -3.78 -15.87
CA SER A 128 -1.85 -4.23 -14.66
C SER A 128 -3.22 -4.85 -14.97
N LEU A 129 -3.73 -5.70 -14.07
CA LEU A 129 -5.09 -6.26 -14.20
C LEU A 129 -6.17 -5.18 -14.11
N ALA A 130 -5.95 -4.18 -13.27
CA ALA A 130 -6.77 -2.99 -13.11
C ALA A 130 -5.95 -1.90 -12.44
N SER A 131 -6.22 -0.65 -12.77
CA SER A 131 -5.69 0.52 -12.09
C SER A 131 -6.82 1.40 -11.61
N PHE A 132 -6.69 1.88 -10.38
CA PHE A 132 -7.62 2.81 -9.73
C PHE A 132 -6.87 4.11 -9.48
N ASP A 133 -7.13 5.09 -10.34
CA ASP A 133 -6.49 6.39 -10.34
C ASP A 133 -7.39 7.46 -9.70
#